data_2439edf79c1924d2b8028b74f695a3c0
#
_entry.id   2439edf79c1924d2b8028b74f695a3c0
#
_cell.length_a   1.000
_cell.length_b   1.000
_cell.length_c   1.000
_cell.angle_alpha   90.00
_cell.angle_beta   90.00
_cell.angle_gamma   90.00
#
_symmetry.space_group_name_H-M   'P 1'
#
loop_
_entity.id
_entity.type
_entity.pdbx_description
1 polymer ?
#
loop_
_entity_poly.entity_id
_entity_poly.type
_entity_poly.pdbx_seq_one_letter_code
_entity_poly.pdbx_strand_id
1 'polypeptide(L)'
;MDKLCGTLFVYRGNTFDYCFKEAIQCLLEFCDHVVVAAGGDDGTLEYVMDIAEKNEGKINVIVITKEEWEGQSGREKLNYFTNVAIQYADKLGFQYNFNLQADEIVHEKSYAVIREAIQTNEESYMCTRINLWKSPYMQLNVPQERKPCSTQVLRLGKISCRSYGDAESLMAHTCTFDFTDRIRIYHMGFVRKQDVMRSKIINMQVDVFGMEHYDSKLDESELFNPDLWFDPKTDIKPIDEPLPKLIQDWASKRVYKN
;
A
#
# COMPACT_ATOMS: atom_id res chain seq x y z
N MET A 1 -17.54 17.79 11.93
CA MET A 1 -16.19 17.21 11.89
C MET A 1 -16.12 16.41 10.59
N ASP A 2 -15.14 16.71 9.74
CA ASP A 2 -15.05 16.06 8.44
C ASP A 2 -14.79 14.56 8.63
N LYS A 3 -15.54 13.76 7.87
CA LYS A 3 -15.49 12.29 7.99
C LYS A 3 -14.40 11.73 7.06
N LEU A 4 -13.49 10.97 7.64
CA LEU A 4 -12.37 10.32 6.96
C LEU A 4 -12.64 8.82 6.81
N CYS A 5 -12.62 8.33 5.57
CA CYS A 5 -12.65 6.90 5.28
C CYS A 5 -11.25 6.39 4.93
N GLY A 6 -10.85 5.29 5.49
CA GLY A 6 -9.71 4.51 5.01
C GLY A 6 -10.14 3.61 3.86
N THR A 7 -9.36 3.54 2.79
CA THR A 7 -9.62 2.59 1.69
C THR A 7 -8.38 1.75 1.41
N LEU A 8 -8.61 0.48 1.12
CA LEU A 8 -7.57 -0.48 0.80
C LEU A 8 -8.09 -1.49 -0.21
N PHE A 9 -7.22 -1.93 -1.10
CA PHE A 9 -7.46 -3.06 -1.99
C PHE A 9 -6.41 -4.13 -1.75
N VAL A 10 -6.83 -5.42 -1.74
CA VAL A 10 -5.93 -6.57 -1.64
C VAL A 10 -6.46 -7.77 -2.41
N TYR A 11 -5.60 -8.37 -3.21
CA TYR A 11 -5.87 -9.64 -3.89
C TYR A 11 -4.69 -10.60 -3.66
N ARG A 12 -4.97 -11.83 -3.17
CA ARG A 12 -3.96 -12.83 -2.81
C ARG A 12 -2.88 -12.31 -1.86
N GLY A 13 -3.30 -11.61 -0.81
CA GLY A 13 -2.41 -10.98 0.16
C GLY A 13 -1.56 -11.95 0.97
N ASN A 14 -2.08 -13.16 1.25
CA ASN A 14 -1.31 -14.20 1.94
C ASN A 14 -0.26 -14.84 1.02
N THR A 15 -0.60 -15.08 -0.26
CA THR A 15 0.33 -15.64 -1.26
C THR A 15 1.57 -14.77 -1.45
N PHE A 16 1.37 -13.45 -1.48
CA PHE A 16 2.47 -12.50 -1.69
C PHE A 16 3.02 -11.90 -0.39
N ASP A 17 2.61 -12.43 0.76
CA ASP A 17 3.04 -11.98 2.10
C ASP A 17 2.92 -10.46 2.29
N TYR A 18 1.78 -9.88 1.87
CA TYR A 18 1.46 -8.49 2.17
C TYR A 18 1.13 -8.32 3.66
N CYS A 19 1.50 -7.18 4.24
CA CYS A 19 1.11 -6.81 5.60
C CYS A 19 -0.31 -6.20 5.65
N PHE A 20 -1.23 -6.69 4.80
CA PHE A 20 -2.58 -6.15 4.67
C PHE A 20 -3.39 -6.20 5.96
N LYS A 21 -3.10 -7.15 6.83
CA LYS A 21 -3.73 -7.30 8.16
C LYS A 21 -3.41 -6.11 9.03
N GLU A 22 -2.13 -5.78 9.09
CA GLU A 22 -1.61 -4.63 9.80
C GLU A 22 -2.01 -3.30 9.12
N ALA A 23 -2.12 -3.27 7.78
CA ALA A 23 -2.61 -2.11 7.04
C ALA A 23 -4.08 -1.80 7.35
N ILE A 24 -4.95 -2.82 7.41
CA ILE A 24 -6.36 -2.66 7.81
C ILE A 24 -6.44 -2.19 9.27
N GLN A 25 -5.68 -2.81 10.18
CA GLN A 25 -5.62 -2.40 11.58
C GLN A 25 -5.17 -0.96 11.72
N CYS A 26 -4.16 -0.55 10.97
CA CYS A 26 -3.66 0.82 10.91
C CYS A 26 -4.78 1.81 10.54
N LEU A 27 -5.54 1.54 9.47
CA LEU A 27 -6.66 2.39 9.05
C LEU A 27 -7.75 2.50 10.11
N LEU A 28 -8.06 1.42 10.83
CA LEU A 28 -9.04 1.38 11.90
C LEU A 28 -8.68 2.27 13.10
N GLU A 29 -7.39 2.56 13.29
CA GLU A 29 -6.93 3.38 14.43
C GLU A 29 -7.17 4.88 14.22
N PHE A 30 -7.18 5.37 12.98
CA PHE A 30 -7.31 6.80 12.72
C PHE A 30 -8.44 7.21 11.77
N CYS A 31 -9.07 6.28 11.04
CA CYS A 31 -10.22 6.55 10.19
C CYS A 31 -11.55 6.32 10.93
N ASP A 32 -12.60 7.02 10.52
CA ASP A 32 -13.95 6.84 11.07
C ASP A 32 -14.58 5.55 10.56
N HIS A 33 -14.16 5.13 9.37
CA HIS A 33 -14.65 3.94 8.68
C HIS A 33 -13.58 3.41 7.73
N VAL A 34 -13.66 2.13 7.36
CA VAL A 34 -12.73 1.50 6.41
C VAL A 34 -13.51 0.76 5.33
N VAL A 35 -13.09 0.89 4.09
CA VAL A 35 -13.62 0.09 2.96
C VAL A 35 -12.48 -0.72 2.38
N VAL A 36 -12.66 -2.04 2.36
CA VAL A 36 -11.65 -2.98 1.83
C VAL A 36 -12.22 -3.71 0.63
N ALA A 37 -11.62 -3.53 -0.54
CA ALA A 37 -11.86 -4.40 -1.69
C ALA A 37 -10.90 -5.59 -1.60
N ALA A 38 -11.44 -6.80 -1.40
CA ALA A 38 -10.64 -7.99 -1.11
C ALA A 38 -11.04 -9.19 -1.98
N GLY A 39 -10.05 -10.00 -2.38
CA GLY A 39 -10.28 -11.25 -3.10
C GLY A 39 -9.05 -12.16 -3.08
N GLY A 40 -9.17 -13.28 -3.78
CA GLY A 40 -8.16 -14.32 -3.87
C GLY A 40 -8.64 -15.65 -3.28
N ASP A 41 -7.90 -16.70 -3.59
CA ASP A 41 -8.17 -18.10 -3.22
C ASP A 41 -7.18 -18.63 -2.15
N ASP A 42 -6.56 -17.72 -1.42
CA ASP A 42 -5.45 -17.99 -0.48
C ASP A 42 -5.78 -17.66 0.99
N GLY A 43 -7.06 -17.50 1.30
CA GLY A 43 -7.54 -17.14 2.64
C GLY A 43 -7.50 -15.64 2.94
N THR A 44 -7.17 -14.81 1.95
CA THR A 44 -7.16 -13.34 2.10
C THR A 44 -8.55 -12.78 2.35
N LEU A 45 -9.53 -13.18 1.54
CA LEU A 45 -10.91 -12.71 1.67
C LEU A 45 -11.52 -13.13 3.01
N GLU A 46 -11.35 -14.39 3.39
CA GLU A 46 -11.86 -14.96 4.64
C GLU A 46 -11.31 -14.19 5.85
N TYR A 47 -10.03 -13.84 5.81
CA TYR A 47 -9.42 -13.05 6.88
C TYR A 47 -10.01 -11.63 6.95
N VAL A 48 -10.23 -10.98 5.80
CA VAL A 48 -10.83 -9.63 5.74
C VAL A 48 -12.27 -9.66 6.24
N MET A 49 -13.04 -10.70 5.91
CA MET A 49 -14.39 -10.90 6.41
C MET A 49 -14.43 -11.10 7.93
N ASP A 50 -13.50 -11.90 8.48
CA ASP A 50 -13.36 -12.11 9.94
C ASP A 50 -13.03 -10.80 10.68
N ILE A 51 -12.14 -9.96 10.12
CA ILE A 51 -11.86 -8.63 10.68
C ILE A 51 -13.12 -7.74 10.63
N ALA A 52 -13.85 -7.75 9.54
CA ALA A 52 -15.06 -6.93 9.37
C ALA A 52 -16.14 -7.34 10.39
N GLU A 53 -16.35 -8.64 10.62
CA GLU A 53 -17.27 -9.16 11.63
C GLU A 53 -16.87 -8.68 13.04
N LYS A 54 -15.60 -8.74 13.39
CA LYS A 54 -15.07 -8.28 14.69
C LYS A 54 -15.14 -6.76 14.88
N ASN A 55 -15.28 -5.99 13.80
CA ASN A 55 -15.37 -4.54 13.79
C ASN A 55 -16.69 -4.07 13.14
N GLU A 56 -17.80 -4.71 13.54
CA GLU A 56 -19.12 -4.42 12.96
C GLU A 56 -19.43 -2.92 12.95
N GLY A 57 -19.92 -2.44 11.80
CA GLY A 57 -20.25 -1.03 11.58
C GLY A 57 -19.04 -0.12 11.27
N LYS A 58 -17.79 -0.64 11.34
CA LYS A 58 -16.59 0.13 11.00
C LYS A 58 -15.92 -0.30 9.69
N ILE A 59 -16.22 -1.48 9.18
CA ILE A 59 -15.64 -1.99 7.94
C ILE A 59 -16.74 -2.40 6.97
N ASN A 60 -16.61 -1.99 5.72
CA ASN A 60 -17.31 -2.60 4.59
C ASN A 60 -16.34 -3.37 3.72
N VAL A 61 -16.71 -4.57 3.31
CA VAL A 61 -15.94 -5.41 2.41
C VAL A 61 -16.61 -5.46 1.04
N ILE A 62 -15.83 -5.22 0.00
CA ILE A 62 -16.22 -5.43 -1.39
C ILE A 62 -15.49 -6.68 -1.85
N VAL A 63 -16.24 -7.71 -2.24
CA VAL A 63 -15.67 -8.96 -2.72
C VAL A 63 -15.21 -8.77 -4.16
N ILE A 64 -13.93 -9.11 -4.42
CA ILE A 64 -13.37 -9.19 -5.77
C ILE A 64 -13.43 -10.66 -6.18
N THR A 65 -14.29 -10.99 -7.13
CA THR A 65 -14.37 -12.34 -7.67
C THR A 65 -13.19 -12.63 -8.60
N LYS A 66 -12.96 -13.91 -8.88
CA LYS A 66 -11.92 -14.32 -9.83
C LYS A 66 -12.21 -13.76 -11.22
N GLU A 67 -13.46 -13.82 -11.65
CA GLU A 67 -13.90 -13.32 -12.97
C GLU A 67 -13.70 -11.80 -13.09
N GLU A 68 -14.00 -11.04 -12.05
CA GLU A 68 -13.74 -9.59 -12.03
C GLU A 68 -12.23 -9.30 -12.09
N TRP A 69 -11.43 -10.06 -11.33
CA TRP A 69 -9.97 -9.92 -11.35
C TRP A 69 -9.38 -10.23 -12.72
N GLU A 70 -9.77 -11.34 -13.34
CA GLU A 70 -9.30 -11.78 -14.66
C GLU A 70 -9.85 -10.89 -15.79
N GLY A 71 -11.03 -10.30 -15.60
CA GLY A 71 -11.64 -9.36 -16.55
C GLY A 71 -10.95 -8.01 -16.67
N GLN A 72 -10.06 -7.67 -15.73
CA GLN A 72 -9.23 -6.47 -15.79
C GLN A 72 -7.84 -6.81 -16.30
N SER A 73 -7.22 -5.92 -17.06
CA SER A 73 -5.88 -6.13 -17.63
C SER A 73 -4.95 -4.95 -17.38
N GLY A 74 -3.64 -5.22 -17.40
CA GLY A 74 -2.61 -4.21 -17.32
C GLY A 74 -2.56 -3.46 -15.98
N ARG A 75 -1.85 -2.34 -15.99
CA ARG A 75 -1.67 -1.47 -14.81
C ARG A 75 -2.99 -0.93 -14.27
N GLU A 76 -3.98 -0.80 -15.13
CA GLU A 76 -5.32 -0.29 -14.77
C GLU A 76 -6.06 -1.21 -13.80
N LYS A 77 -5.72 -2.50 -13.74
CA LYS A 77 -6.29 -3.46 -12.79
C LYS A 77 -6.16 -2.98 -11.34
N LEU A 78 -4.97 -2.57 -10.92
CA LEU A 78 -4.72 -2.09 -9.56
C LEU A 78 -5.49 -0.80 -9.26
N ASN A 79 -5.43 0.13 -10.22
CA ASN A 79 -6.17 1.38 -10.17
C ASN A 79 -7.70 1.15 -10.11
N TYR A 80 -8.23 0.23 -10.90
CA TYR A 80 -9.65 -0.09 -10.94
C TYR A 80 -10.15 -0.52 -9.56
N PHE A 81 -9.54 -1.53 -8.93
CA PHE A 81 -9.99 -2.03 -7.63
C PHE A 81 -9.75 -1.05 -6.48
N THR A 82 -8.70 -0.25 -6.56
CA THR A 82 -8.50 0.87 -5.63
C THR A 82 -9.65 1.88 -5.74
N ASN A 83 -10.02 2.25 -6.95
CA ASN A 83 -11.12 3.20 -7.19
C ASN A 83 -12.50 2.63 -6.84
N VAL A 84 -12.70 1.32 -6.94
CA VAL A 84 -13.93 0.65 -6.45
C VAL A 84 -14.12 0.91 -4.95
N ALA A 85 -13.06 0.75 -4.15
CA ALA A 85 -13.12 1.04 -2.71
C ALA A 85 -13.38 2.53 -2.43
N ILE A 86 -12.69 3.45 -3.14
CA ILE A 86 -12.87 4.89 -2.99
C ILE A 86 -14.30 5.31 -3.38
N GLN A 87 -14.84 4.81 -4.49
CA GLN A 87 -16.20 5.11 -4.93
C GLN A 87 -17.26 4.58 -3.96
N TYR A 88 -16.99 3.47 -3.30
CA TYR A 88 -17.90 2.96 -2.26
C TYR A 88 -17.89 3.88 -1.03
N ALA A 89 -16.73 4.35 -0.59
CA ALA A 89 -16.62 5.33 0.49
C ALA A 89 -17.32 6.65 0.14
N ASP A 90 -17.26 7.10 -1.13
CA ASP A 90 -17.98 8.26 -1.65
C ASP A 90 -19.50 8.07 -1.52
N LYS A 91 -20.03 6.91 -1.91
CA LYS A 91 -21.45 6.56 -1.77
C LYS A 91 -21.92 6.53 -0.31
N LEU A 92 -21.03 6.24 0.64
CA LEU A 92 -21.31 6.30 2.07
C LEU A 92 -21.30 7.73 2.63
N GLY A 93 -20.95 8.75 1.83
CA GLY A 93 -21.00 10.18 2.18
C GLY A 93 -19.78 10.67 2.98
N PHE A 94 -18.63 10.01 2.86
CA PHE A 94 -17.39 10.51 3.43
C PHE A 94 -16.86 11.71 2.63
N GLN A 95 -16.14 12.63 3.29
CA GLN A 95 -15.57 13.81 2.65
C GLN A 95 -14.11 13.61 2.24
N TYR A 96 -13.38 12.82 3.01
CA TYR A 96 -11.96 12.52 2.79
C TYR A 96 -11.72 11.03 2.71
N ASN A 97 -10.70 10.68 1.95
CA ASN A 97 -10.18 9.33 1.82
C ASN A 97 -8.70 9.28 2.19
N PHE A 98 -8.30 8.29 2.99
CA PHE A 98 -6.92 7.86 3.13
C PHE A 98 -6.76 6.52 2.42
N ASN A 99 -6.16 6.52 1.24
CA ASN A 99 -5.92 5.31 0.48
C ASN A 99 -4.58 4.69 0.89
N LEU A 100 -4.61 3.44 1.35
CA LEU A 100 -3.41 2.70 1.74
C LEU A 100 -3.26 1.47 0.85
N GLN A 101 -2.03 1.20 0.38
CA GLN A 101 -1.73 -0.07 -0.28
C GLN A 101 -1.64 -1.20 0.76
N ALA A 102 -1.85 -2.43 0.32
CA ALA A 102 -1.85 -3.61 1.20
C ALA A 102 -0.49 -3.91 1.87
N ASP A 103 0.56 -3.24 1.44
CA ASP A 103 1.91 -3.33 1.97
C ASP A 103 2.44 -1.98 2.49
N GLU A 104 1.53 -1.10 2.94
CA GLU A 104 1.87 0.19 3.54
C GLU A 104 1.31 0.29 4.97
N ILE A 105 2.07 0.93 5.87
CA ILE A 105 1.68 1.22 7.25
C ILE A 105 1.96 2.70 7.54
N VAL A 106 0.98 3.41 8.09
CA VAL A 106 1.14 4.79 8.57
C VAL A 106 1.75 4.77 9.98
N HIS A 107 2.71 5.63 10.25
CA HIS A 107 3.24 5.79 11.61
C HIS A 107 2.18 6.39 12.53
N GLU A 108 2.00 5.84 13.73
CA GLU A 108 1.00 6.29 14.71
C GLU A 108 1.15 7.77 15.10
N LYS A 109 2.35 8.33 15.04
CA LYS A 109 2.60 9.77 15.22
C LYS A 109 1.90 10.65 14.18
N SER A 110 1.56 10.09 13.02
CA SER A 110 0.89 10.81 11.94
C SER A 110 -0.64 10.85 12.08
N TYR A 111 -1.23 10.04 12.95
CA TYR A 111 -2.70 9.94 13.06
C TYR A 111 -3.36 11.26 13.42
N ALA A 112 -2.85 11.93 14.47
CA ALA A 112 -3.34 13.26 14.86
C ALA A 112 -3.09 14.31 13.77
N VAL A 113 -1.96 14.22 13.08
CA VAL A 113 -1.59 15.11 11.97
C VAL A 113 -2.53 14.96 10.79
N ILE A 114 -2.93 13.73 10.45
CA ILE A 114 -3.92 13.46 9.40
C ILE A 114 -5.26 14.12 9.74
N ARG A 115 -5.69 14.02 11.00
CA ARG A 115 -6.92 14.67 11.49
C ARG A 115 -6.83 16.19 11.50
N GLU A 116 -5.66 16.76 11.80
CA GLU A 116 -5.38 18.20 11.67
C GLU A 116 -5.45 18.63 10.21
N ALA A 117 -4.80 17.87 9.30
CA ALA A 117 -4.72 18.19 7.91
C ALA A 117 -6.11 18.33 7.24
N ILE A 118 -7.03 17.41 7.45
CA ILE A 118 -8.36 17.47 6.83
C ILE A 118 -9.18 18.68 7.29
N GLN A 119 -8.84 19.33 8.44
CA GLN A 119 -9.51 20.55 8.89
C GLN A 119 -9.11 21.77 8.06
N THR A 120 -8.00 21.73 7.32
CA THR A 120 -7.57 22.83 6.43
C THR A 120 -8.36 22.86 5.13
N ASN A 121 -9.17 21.85 4.86
CA ASN A 121 -10.07 21.72 3.70
C ASN A 121 -9.38 21.75 2.33
N GLU A 122 -8.10 21.39 2.27
CA GLU A 122 -7.38 21.25 1.01
C GLU A 122 -7.87 20.04 0.20
N GLU A 123 -7.62 20.02 -1.10
CA GLU A 123 -8.04 18.93 -1.97
C GLU A 123 -7.25 17.65 -1.71
N SER A 124 -5.94 17.78 -1.56
CA SER A 124 -5.05 16.65 -1.26
C SER A 124 -3.82 17.06 -0.48
N TYR A 125 -3.16 16.06 0.11
CA TYR A 125 -2.04 16.25 1.01
C TYR A 125 -0.90 15.32 0.62
N MET A 126 0.28 15.92 0.36
CA MET A 126 1.49 15.14 0.11
C MET A 126 1.93 14.42 1.39
N CYS A 127 2.28 13.15 1.24
CA CYS A 127 2.79 12.30 2.32
C CYS A 127 4.22 11.85 1.99
N THR A 128 5.06 11.70 3.01
CA THR A 128 6.37 11.04 2.86
C THR A 128 6.20 9.54 2.93
N ARG A 129 6.72 8.82 1.92
CA ARG A 129 6.78 7.36 1.88
C ARG A 129 8.22 6.87 2.04
N ILE A 130 8.45 6.02 3.04
CA ILE A 130 9.72 5.38 3.35
C ILE A 130 9.68 3.97 2.76
N ASN A 131 10.49 3.73 1.73
CA ASN A 131 10.55 2.42 1.09
C ASN A 131 11.53 1.53 1.85
N LEU A 132 11.01 0.53 2.56
CA LEU A 132 11.81 -0.45 3.29
C LEU A 132 12.39 -1.49 2.32
N TRP A 133 13.59 -2.02 2.66
CA TRP A 133 14.31 -2.93 1.76
C TRP A 133 14.81 -4.16 2.48
N LYS A 134 14.35 -5.36 2.05
CA LYS A 134 14.69 -6.69 2.56
C LYS A 134 14.42 -6.92 4.05
N SER A 135 14.55 -5.89 4.86
CA SER A 135 14.36 -5.90 6.31
C SER A 135 13.51 -4.71 6.70
N PRO A 136 12.64 -4.81 7.72
CA PRO A 136 11.90 -3.66 8.24
C PRO A 136 12.81 -2.58 8.85
N TYR A 137 14.08 -2.91 9.11
CA TYR A 137 15.07 -2.00 9.73
C TYR A 137 15.95 -1.27 8.71
N MET A 138 15.77 -1.54 7.41
CA MET A 138 16.56 -0.96 6.32
C MET A 138 15.67 -0.22 5.34
N GLN A 139 16.14 0.91 4.80
CA GLN A 139 15.41 1.71 3.82
C GLN A 139 16.26 2.02 2.60
N LEU A 140 15.61 2.25 1.47
CA LEU A 140 16.26 2.72 0.25
C LEU A 140 16.74 4.17 0.44
N ASN A 141 17.99 4.41 0.06
CA ASN A 141 18.68 5.71 0.13
C ASN A 141 19.25 6.09 -1.24
N VAL A 142 18.50 5.86 -2.29
CA VAL A 142 18.90 6.22 -3.67
C VAL A 142 18.24 7.52 -4.11
N PRO A 143 18.82 8.25 -5.08
CA PRO A 143 18.15 9.38 -5.71
C PRO A 143 16.76 9.00 -6.26
N GLN A 144 15.85 9.96 -6.30
CA GLN A 144 14.45 9.70 -6.68
C GLN A 144 14.32 9.04 -8.06
N GLU A 145 15.21 9.41 -9.01
CA GLU A 145 15.21 8.90 -10.37
C GLU A 145 15.55 7.40 -10.47
N ARG A 146 16.21 6.86 -9.44
CA ARG A 146 16.60 5.45 -9.35
C ARG A 146 15.72 4.63 -8.42
N LYS A 147 14.72 5.24 -7.78
CA LYS A 147 13.85 4.52 -6.84
C LYS A 147 12.82 3.69 -7.60
N PRO A 148 12.58 2.44 -7.17
CA PRO A 148 11.54 1.61 -7.75
C PRO A 148 10.12 2.12 -7.41
N CYS A 149 10.01 2.97 -6.38
CA CYS A 149 8.77 3.56 -5.91
C CYS A 149 9.00 4.99 -5.45
N SER A 150 8.03 5.87 -5.64
CA SER A 150 8.10 7.26 -5.20
C SER A 150 8.24 7.38 -3.67
N THR A 151 8.91 8.44 -3.21
CA THR A 151 9.02 8.78 -1.78
C THR A 151 8.07 9.86 -1.33
N GLN A 152 7.39 10.51 -2.28
CA GLN A 152 6.31 11.44 -2.04
C GLN A 152 5.08 10.95 -2.78
N VAL A 153 3.98 10.75 -2.07
CA VAL A 153 2.74 10.15 -2.60
C VAL A 153 1.53 10.89 -2.06
N LEU A 154 0.48 10.99 -2.86
CA LEU A 154 -0.82 11.44 -2.42
C LEU A 154 -1.61 10.23 -1.92
N ARG A 155 -1.77 10.11 -0.59
CA ARG A 155 -2.59 9.07 0.04
C ARG A 155 -3.80 9.65 0.75
N LEU A 156 -3.75 10.92 1.12
CA LEU A 156 -4.84 11.66 1.75
C LEU A 156 -5.40 12.69 0.77
N GLY A 157 -6.70 12.67 0.54
CA GLY A 157 -7.38 13.65 -0.32
C GLY A 157 -8.88 13.66 -0.12
N LYS A 158 -9.54 14.66 -0.71
CA LYS A 158 -11.01 14.67 -0.80
C LYS A 158 -11.49 13.39 -1.49
N ILE A 159 -12.68 12.95 -1.12
CA ILE A 159 -13.26 11.72 -1.63
C ILE A 159 -13.45 11.71 -3.15
N SER A 160 -13.43 12.86 -3.80
CA SER A 160 -13.46 13.02 -5.27
C SER A 160 -12.14 12.65 -5.96
N CYS A 161 -11.01 12.66 -5.23
CA CYS A 161 -9.73 12.21 -5.75
C CYS A 161 -9.79 10.72 -6.11
N ARG A 162 -9.13 10.34 -7.19
CA ARG A 162 -9.11 8.96 -7.70
C ARG A 162 -7.68 8.49 -7.84
N SER A 163 -7.45 7.21 -7.62
CA SER A 163 -6.20 6.55 -7.94
C SER A 163 -5.99 6.52 -9.46
N TYR A 164 -4.74 6.53 -9.90
CA TYR A 164 -4.36 6.43 -11.31
C TYR A 164 -3.13 5.53 -11.51
N GLY A 165 -2.89 5.15 -12.78
CA GLY A 165 -1.74 4.33 -13.14
C GLY A 165 -1.79 2.94 -12.49
N ASP A 166 -0.75 2.60 -11.74
CA ASP A 166 -0.62 1.36 -10.96
C ASP A 166 -1.04 1.50 -9.49
N ALA A 167 -1.90 2.46 -9.19
CA ALA A 167 -2.37 2.80 -7.85
C ALA A 167 -1.27 3.32 -6.90
N GLU A 168 -0.17 3.84 -7.44
CA GLU A 168 0.89 4.37 -6.61
C GLU A 168 0.49 5.67 -5.88
N SER A 169 -0.44 6.46 -6.44
CA SER A 169 -0.84 7.74 -5.88
C SER A 169 -2.28 8.09 -6.24
N LEU A 170 -2.88 9.02 -5.51
CA LEU A 170 -4.10 9.70 -5.92
C LEU A 170 -3.79 10.80 -6.93
N MET A 171 -4.76 11.16 -7.77
CA MET A 171 -4.74 12.31 -8.65
C MET A 171 -5.63 13.41 -8.07
N ALA A 172 -5.10 14.62 -7.99
CA ALA A 172 -5.78 15.82 -7.54
C ALA A 172 -5.36 17.02 -8.41
N HIS A 173 -6.20 18.05 -8.47
CA HIS A 173 -5.87 19.30 -9.18
C HIS A 173 -4.91 20.16 -8.34
N THR A 174 -5.06 20.11 -7.01
CA THR A 174 -4.22 20.86 -6.07
C THR A 174 -3.71 19.94 -4.96
N CYS A 175 -2.53 20.24 -4.45
CA CYS A 175 -1.89 19.49 -3.37
C CYS A 175 -1.15 20.45 -2.45
N THR A 176 -1.33 20.32 -1.14
CA THR A 176 -0.49 20.99 -0.15
C THR A 176 0.66 20.12 0.31
N PHE A 177 1.79 20.76 0.63
CA PHE A 177 3.01 20.12 1.16
C PHE A 177 3.22 20.38 2.64
N ASP A 178 2.34 21.14 3.29
CA ASP A 178 2.51 21.63 4.68
C ASP A 178 2.58 20.48 5.71
N PHE A 179 2.10 19.30 5.35
CA PHE A 179 2.07 18.12 6.21
C PHE A 179 3.02 17.01 5.78
N THR A 180 3.78 17.20 4.68
CA THR A 180 4.57 16.15 4.02
C THR A 180 5.48 15.41 4.98
N ASP A 181 6.30 16.13 5.75
CA ASP A 181 7.26 15.52 6.66
C ASP A 181 6.62 14.96 7.95
N ARG A 182 5.35 15.29 8.19
CA ARG A 182 4.60 14.90 9.38
C ARG A 182 3.70 13.68 9.14
N ILE A 183 3.31 13.41 7.88
CA ILE A 183 2.53 12.21 7.49
C ILE A 183 3.50 11.21 6.86
N ARG A 184 3.85 10.17 7.62
CA ARG A 184 4.88 9.19 7.27
C ARG A 184 4.27 7.82 7.05
N ILE A 185 4.54 7.26 5.87
CA ILE A 185 4.05 5.95 5.42
C ILE A 185 5.25 5.06 5.18
N TYR A 186 5.22 3.86 5.73
CA TYR A 186 6.25 2.85 5.57
C TYR A 186 5.78 1.80 4.57
N HIS A 187 6.47 1.69 3.46
CA HIS A 187 6.16 0.75 2.39
C HIS A 187 6.99 -0.51 2.53
N MET A 188 6.32 -1.62 2.79
CA MET A 188 6.87 -2.96 3.01
C MET A 188 7.02 -3.76 1.70
N GLY A 189 6.90 -3.11 0.57
CA GLY A 189 6.84 -3.75 -0.75
C GLY A 189 7.98 -4.70 -1.08
N PHE A 190 9.16 -4.48 -0.46
CA PHE A 190 10.37 -5.28 -0.65
C PHE A 190 10.82 -6.02 0.62
N VAL A 191 9.97 -6.06 1.67
CA VAL A 191 10.28 -6.74 2.93
C VAL A 191 9.54 -8.07 3.00
N ARG A 192 10.12 -9.10 2.40
CA ARG A 192 9.60 -10.47 2.40
C ARG A 192 10.69 -11.48 2.06
N LYS A 193 10.37 -12.77 2.18
CA LYS A 193 11.30 -13.84 1.78
C LYS A 193 11.60 -13.75 0.28
N GLN A 194 12.79 -14.19 -0.11
CA GLN A 194 13.28 -14.05 -1.48
C GLN A 194 12.42 -14.82 -2.51
N ASP A 195 11.97 -16.02 -2.17
CA ASP A 195 11.08 -16.82 -3.00
C ASP A 195 9.71 -16.17 -3.21
N VAL A 196 9.14 -15.59 -2.14
CA VAL A 196 7.88 -14.84 -2.20
C VAL A 196 8.07 -13.54 -2.99
N MET A 197 9.22 -12.84 -2.81
CA MET A 197 9.54 -11.65 -3.59
C MET A 197 9.61 -11.96 -5.08
N ARG A 198 10.29 -13.04 -5.45
CA ARG A 198 10.36 -13.49 -6.84
C ARG A 198 8.97 -13.76 -7.42
N SER A 199 8.13 -14.51 -6.71
CA SER A 199 6.75 -14.79 -7.13
C SER A 199 5.92 -13.51 -7.29
N LYS A 200 6.06 -12.54 -6.37
CA LYS A 200 5.40 -11.23 -6.47
C LYS A 200 5.84 -10.48 -7.73
N ILE A 201 7.14 -10.40 -7.99
CA ILE A 201 7.68 -9.67 -9.15
C ILE A 201 7.21 -10.33 -10.45
N ILE A 202 7.27 -11.65 -10.55
CA ILE A 202 6.75 -12.39 -11.73
C ILE A 202 5.27 -12.08 -11.93
N ASN A 203 4.45 -12.20 -10.88
CA ASN A 203 3.03 -11.90 -10.97
C ASN A 203 2.77 -10.46 -11.41
N MET A 204 3.49 -9.49 -10.83
CA MET A 204 3.35 -8.08 -11.23
C MET A 204 3.73 -7.85 -12.70
N GLN A 205 4.80 -8.44 -13.17
CA GLN A 205 5.26 -8.25 -14.56
C GLN A 205 4.36 -8.97 -15.57
N VAL A 206 4.00 -10.21 -15.31
CA VAL A 206 3.24 -11.05 -16.24
C VAL A 206 1.74 -10.81 -16.11
N ASP A 207 1.16 -10.99 -14.92
CA ASP A 207 -0.29 -11.01 -14.74
C ASP A 207 -0.90 -9.62 -14.61
N VAL A 208 -0.12 -8.65 -14.07
CA VAL A 208 -0.60 -7.30 -13.86
C VAL A 208 -0.17 -6.35 -14.99
N PHE A 209 1.11 -6.37 -15.37
CA PHE A 209 1.61 -5.44 -16.39
C PHE A 209 1.54 -5.99 -17.82
N GLY A 210 1.13 -7.27 -17.98
CA GLY A 210 0.90 -7.87 -19.28
C GLY A 210 2.17 -7.99 -20.13
N MET A 211 3.32 -8.19 -19.51
CA MET A 211 4.57 -8.44 -20.24
C MET A 211 4.51 -9.84 -20.86
N GLU A 212 4.01 -9.93 -22.09
CA GLU A 212 3.84 -11.19 -22.82
C GLU A 212 5.16 -11.90 -23.13
N HIS A 213 6.27 -11.17 -23.16
CA HIS A 213 7.60 -11.72 -23.47
C HIS A 213 8.68 -11.16 -22.57
N TYR A 214 9.01 -11.97 -21.66
CA TYR A 214 10.29 -12.14 -21.06
C TYR A 214 11.36 -12.29 -22.15
N ASP A 215 12.36 -11.41 -22.17
CA ASP A 215 13.51 -11.63 -23.06
C ASP A 215 14.23 -12.89 -22.59
N SER A 216 14.05 -14.00 -23.34
CA SER A 216 14.61 -15.32 -23.03
C SER A 216 16.15 -15.35 -22.98
N LYS A 217 16.81 -14.22 -23.25
CA LYS A 217 18.26 -14.05 -23.15
C LYS A 217 18.74 -13.63 -21.77
N LEU A 218 17.82 -13.16 -20.90
CA LEU A 218 18.15 -12.82 -19.53
C LEU A 218 17.80 -14.01 -18.64
N ASP A 219 18.74 -14.45 -17.81
CA ASP A 219 18.50 -15.49 -16.81
C ASP A 219 17.33 -15.05 -15.91
N GLU A 220 16.31 -15.90 -15.78
CA GLU A 220 15.17 -15.64 -14.88
C GLU A 220 15.59 -15.24 -13.48
N SER A 221 16.73 -15.75 -12.98
CA SER A 221 17.29 -15.41 -11.69
C SER A 221 17.75 -13.95 -11.61
N GLU A 222 18.20 -13.35 -12.70
CA GLU A 222 18.73 -11.99 -12.75
C GLU A 222 17.62 -10.95 -12.87
N LEU A 223 16.61 -11.19 -13.73
CA LEU A 223 15.51 -10.24 -13.95
C LEU A 223 14.62 -10.04 -12.72
N PHE A 224 14.44 -11.11 -11.93
CA PHE A 224 13.57 -11.10 -10.76
C PHE A 224 14.33 -11.15 -9.44
N ASN A 225 15.62 -10.86 -9.48
CA ASN A 225 16.44 -10.73 -8.29
C ASN A 225 16.60 -9.24 -7.90
N PRO A 226 15.79 -8.72 -6.97
CA PRO A 226 15.92 -7.33 -6.55
C PRO A 226 17.27 -7.01 -5.91
N ASP A 227 18.05 -8.02 -5.52
CA ASP A 227 19.39 -7.87 -4.95
C ASP A 227 20.38 -7.27 -5.94
N LEU A 228 20.11 -7.40 -7.24
CA LEU A 228 20.95 -6.83 -8.30
C LEU A 228 20.60 -5.37 -8.63
N TRP A 229 19.51 -4.83 -8.09
CA TRP A 229 19.05 -3.48 -8.42
C TRP A 229 19.79 -2.38 -7.67
N PHE A 230 20.36 -2.69 -6.50
CA PHE A 230 20.94 -1.71 -5.61
C PHE A 230 22.25 -2.19 -4.98
N ASP A 231 23.21 -1.27 -4.84
CA ASP A 231 24.43 -1.50 -4.05
C ASP A 231 24.08 -1.40 -2.56
N PRO A 232 24.22 -2.49 -1.77
CA PRO A 232 23.88 -2.47 -0.35
C PRO A 232 24.74 -1.52 0.49
N LYS A 233 25.90 -1.06 -0.03
CA LYS A 233 26.79 -0.15 0.68
C LYS A 233 26.38 1.32 0.56
N THR A 234 25.80 1.70 -0.58
CA THR A 234 25.51 3.11 -0.91
C THR A 234 24.01 3.39 -1.00
N ASP A 235 23.24 2.41 -1.47
CA ASP A 235 21.85 2.58 -1.83
C ASP A 235 20.88 2.18 -0.71
N ILE A 236 21.39 1.57 0.37
CA ILE A 236 20.58 1.10 1.51
C ILE A 236 21.17 1.67 2.79
N LYS A 237 20.32 2.16 3.68
CA LYS A 237 20.74 2.63 5.01
C LYS A 237 19.80 2.09 6.11
N PRO A 238 20.26 2.01 7.36
CA PRO A 238 19.36 1.73 8.49
C PRO A 238 18.26 2.79 8.60
N ILE A 239 17.12 2.39 9.18
CA ILE A 239 16.11 3.33 9.65
C ILE A 239 16.68 4.05 10.88
N ASP A 240 16.61 5.37 10.89
CA ASP A 240 17.15 6.27 11.91
C ASP A 240 16.10 6.74 12.94
N GLU A 241 14.89 6.21 12.86
CA GLU A 241 13.78 6.52 13.76
C GLU A 241 13.06 5.24 14.23
N PRO A 242 12.28 5.31 15.33
CA PRO A 242 11.46 4.17 15.75
C PRO A 242 10.47 3.76 14.67
N LEU A 243 10.39 2.47 14.38
CA LEU A 243 9.39 1.92 13.47
C LEU A 243 7.97 2.04 14.05
N PRO A 244 6.93 2.14 13.20
CA PRO A 244 5.56 1.97 13.63
C PRO A 244 5.37 0.68 14.43
N LYS A 245 4.56 0.74 15.50
CA LYS A 245 4.30 -0.40 16.37
C LYS A 245 3.80 -1.62 15.59
N LEU A 246 2.91 -1.43 14.63
CA LEU A 246 2.38 -2.50 13.79
C LEU A 246 3.48 -3.20 12.96
N ILE A 247 4.49 -2.45 12.50
CA ILE A 247 5.66 -3.05 11.83
C ILE A 247 6.54 -3.82 12.83
N GLN A 248 6.74 -3.28 14.03
CA GLN A 248 7.49 -3.98 15.08
C GLN A 248 6.80 -5.31 15.44
N ASP A 249 5.48 -5.29 15.64
CA ASP A 249 4.67 -6.48 15.96
C ASP A 249 4.69 -7.48 14.78
N TRP A 250 4.61 -7.01 13.54
CA TRP A 250 4.71 -7.84 12.34
C TRP A 250 6.10 -8.48 12.22
N ALA A 251 7.17 -7.71 12.43
CA ALA A 251 8.56 -8.18 12.36
C ALA A 251 8.89 -9.20 13.46
N SER A 252 8.36 -9.02 14.67
CA SER A 252 8.60 -9.92 15.80
C SER A 252 8.09 -11.35 15.56
N LYS A 253 7.06 -11.50 14.71
CA LYS A 253 6.48 -12.79 14.33
C LYS A 253 7.25 -13.50 13.21
N ARG A 254 8.26 -12.82 12.65
CA ARG A 254 9.04 -13.28 11.50
C ARG A 254 10.53 -13.22 11.83
N VAL A 255 11.24 -14.32 11.61
CA VAL A 255 12.69 -14.32 11.80
C VAL A 255 13.33 -13.71 10.55
N TYR A 256 13.56 -12.39 10.59
CA TYR A 256 14.48 -11.77 9.65
C TYR A 256 15.91 -12.01 10.16
N LYS A 257 16.66 -12.88 9.50
CA LYS A 257 18.09 -12.98 9.71
C LYS A 257 18.72 -11.69 9.21
N ASN A 258 19.35 -10.93 10.12
CA ASN A 258 20.21 -9.81 9.81
C ASN A 258 21.38 -10.25 8.95
#